data_fe31792ac6d111cf692000e9ced49702
#
_entry.id   fe31792ac6d111cf692000e9ced49702
#
_cell.length_a   1.000
_cell.length_b   1.000
_cell.length_c   1.000
_cell.angle_alpha   90.00
_cell.angle_beta   90.00
_cell.angle_gamma   90.00
#
_symmetry.space_group_name_H-M   'P 1'
#
loop_
_entity.id
_entity.type
_entity.pdbx_description
1 polymer ?
#
loop_
_entity_poly.entity_id
_entity_poly.type
_entity_poly.pdbx_seq_one_letter_code
_entity_poly.pdbx_strand_id
1 'polypeptide(L)'
;MASLATGSPTVSTVAPPEPTTTTTSSTSSTPKTSLATSTPNVGGGRGKEPPTCVIVLGMAGSGKTTLMKRLNAHARQHNMQPYVVNMDPAVKEIPYEPNIDIRDTVDYKEVMKQYGLGPNGAIMTSLNLFTTKIDEVVHLLEKRSDELDFIFCDTPGQIEVFTWSASGSIISQTLATSFPTVLLYVIDTPRTTNCTTFMSNMLYACSILYKMKLPFVIAFNKIDVSDHTFAQEWMEDFETFQDAMDKQPSHEQTFYSSLIRSMSLVLEEFYANMRSVGVSAITGKGKYSKRKRSVHRVYGKHCS
;
A
#
# COMPACT_ATOMS: atom_id res chain seq x y z
N MET A 1 -51.09 4.46 47.67
CA MET A 1 -50.39 5.25 48.70
C MET A 1 -48.92 4.93 48.60
N ALA A 2 -48.13 5.88 48.28
CA ALA A 2 -46.75 6.21 48.55
C ALA A 2 -46.08 6.82 47.30
N SER A 3 -46.00 8.12 47.38
CA SER A 3 -45.24 9.05 46.53
C SER A 3 -43.76 8.84 46.74
N LEU A 4 -42.97 8.82 45.65
CA LEU A 4 -41.51 8.98 45.73
C LEU A 4 -41.02 9.98 44.69
N ALA A 5 -40.31 10.95 45.23
CA ALA A 5 -39.87 12.19 44.64
C ALA A 5 -38.77 12.01 43.61
N THR A 6 -38.85 12.82 42.57
CA THR A 6 -37.82 13.09 41.54
C THR A 6 -36.74 14.01 42.12
N GLY A 7 -35.50 13.56 42.10
CA GLY A 7 -34.32 14.38 42.32
C GLY A 7 -33.44 14.41 41.09
N SER A 8 -33.40 15.54 40.38
CA SER A 8 -32.44 15.81 39.29
C SER A 8 -31.14 16.37 39.87
N PRO A 9 -29.97 15.93 39.42
CA PRO A 9 -28.71 16.62 39.75
C PRO A 9 -28.43 17.76 38.76
N THR A 10 -28.22 18.93 39.27
CA THR A 10 -27.74 20.15 38.62
C THR A 10 -26.28 19.99 38.24
N VAL A 11 -25.99 20.12 36.96
CA VAL A 11 -24.61 20.22 36.42
C VAL A 11 -24.15 21.67 36.51
N SER A 12 -23.10 21.89 37.29
CA SER A 12 -22.40 23.16 37.42
C SER A 12 -21.42 23.34 36.26
N THR A 13 -21.67 24.36 35.43
CA THR A 13 -20.80 24.79 34.33
C THR A 13 -19.68 25.68 34.88
N VAL A 14 -18.42 25.26 34.75
CA VAL A 14 -17.23 26.09 35.04
C VAL A 14 -16.73 26.63 33.73
N ALA A 15 -16.64 27.97 33.61
CA ALA A 15 -16.10 28.70 32.50
C ALA A 15 -14.54 28.70 32.52
N PRO A 16 -13.86 28.71 31.33
CA PRO A 16 -12.40 28.82 31.28
C PRO A 16 -11.91 30.25 31.44
N PRO A 17 -10.70 30.47 32.00
CA PRO A 17 -10.12 31.80 32.21
C PRO A 17 -9.53 32.41 30.93
N GLU A 18 -9.71 33.71 30.78
CA GLU A 18 -9.16 34.56 29.72
C GLU A 18 -7.63 34.71 29.82
N PRO A 19 -6.90 34.92 28.71
CA PRO A 19 -5.47 35.16 28.74
C PRO A 19 -5.15 36.65 28.99
N THR A 20 -4.37 36.90 30.03
CA THR A 20 -3.79 38.19 30.36
C THR A 20 -2.63 38.52 29.39
N THR A 21 -2.77 39.64 28.67
CA THR A 21 -1.73 40.29 27.89
C THR A 21 -0.75 41.00 28.80
N THR A 22 0.52 40.63 28.76
CA THR A 22 1.62 41.46 29.30
C THR A 22 2.59 41.82 28.20
N THR A 23 2.61 43.11 27.85
CA THR A 23 3.54 43.76 26.94
C THR A 23 4.85 44.03 27.68
N THR A 24 5.96 43.47 27.20
CA THR A 24 7.29 44.02 27.51
C THR A 24 8.16 43.97 26.26
N SER A 25 8.49 45.16 25.83
CA SER A 25 9.50 45.45 24.80
C SER A 25 10.91 45.26 25.37
N SER A 26 11.77 44.52 24.70
CA SER A 26 13.22 44.69 24.78
C SER A 26 13.91 44.15 23.54
N THR A 27 14.58 45.05 22.88
CA THR A 27 15.61 44.90 21.84
C THR A 27 16.75 44.00 22.28
N SER A 28 17.22 43.06 21.42
CA SER A 28 18.64 42.94 21.06
C SER A 28 18.98 41.67 20.32
N SER A 29 19.65 41.85 19.21
CA SER A 29 20.77 41.07 18.63
C SER A 29 20.61 39.58 18.41
N THR A 30 20.43 39.22 17.16
CA THR A 30 20.67 37.90 16.54
C THR A 30 22.14 37.47 16.61
N PRO A 31 22.46 36.24 17.03
CA PRO A 31 23.65 35.57 16.55
C PRO A 31 23.26 34.67 15.37
N LYS A 32 23.84 34.92 14.22
CA LYS A 32 23.85 34.02 13.08
C LYS A 32 24.67 32.78 13.45
N THR A 33 24.00 31.69 13.82
CA THR A 33 24.64 30.39 13.88
C THR A 33 24.45 29.73 12.51
N SER A 34 25.51 29.75 11.73
CA SER A 34 25.66 28.97 10.52
C SER A 34 25.66 27.48 10.91
N LEU A 35 24.52 26.78 10.74
CA LEU A 35 24.54 25.34 10.70
C LEU A 35 25.26 24.92 9.41
N ALA A 36 26.51 24.51 9.56
CA ALA A 36 27.22 23.79 8.53
C ALA A 36 26.50 22.43 8.34
N THR A 37 25.74 22.32 7.29
CA THR A 37 25.29 21.05 6.74
C THR A 37 26.52 20.26 6.29
N SER A 38 27.03 19.38 7.16
CA SER A 38 28.00 18.38 6.77
C SER A 38 27.28 17.38 5.86
N THR A 39 27.36 17.61 4.55
CA THR A 39 27.11 16.55 3.57
C THR A 39 28.14 15.45 3.84
N PRO A 40 27.73 14.18 4.01
CA PRO A 40 28.68 13.10 4.03
C PRO A 40 29.31 13.02 2.66
N ASN A 41 30.63 13.21 2.63
CA ASN A 41 31.47 13.07 1.44
C ASN A 41 31.47 11.58 1.06
N VAL A 42 30.54 11.18 0.17
CA VAL A 42 30.51 9.85 -0.44
C VAL A 42 31.62 9.82 -1.47
N GLY A 43 32.73 9.21 -1.07
CA GLY A 43 33.87 8.91 -1.93
C GLY A 43 33.40 8.21 -3.21
N GLY A 44 33.89 8.69 -4.36
CA GLY A 44 33.51 8.28 -5.69
C GLY A 44 33.90 6.84 -6.05
N GLY A 45 33.03 5.89 -5.69
CA GLY A 45 32.83 4.65 -6.40
C GLY A 45 31.45 4.76 -7.04
N ARG A 46 31.25 4.30 -8.26
CA ARG A 46 29.91 4.09 -8.83
C ARG A 46 29.21 3.01 -7.99
N GLY A 47 28.69 3.40 -6.85
CA GLY A 47 27.89 2.52 -6.01
C GLY A 47 26.67 2.06 -6.81
N LYS A 48 26.36 0.79 -6.77
CA LYS A 48 25.12 0.22 -7.30
C LYS A 48 23.96 0.98 -6.64
N GLU A 49 22.95 1.34 -7.43
CA GLU A 49 21.74 1.96 -6.88
C GLU A 49 21.10 1.02 -5.85
N PRO A 50 20.55 1.54 -4.75
CA PRO A 50 19.92 0.70 -3.73
C PRO A 50 18.78 -0.13 -4.36
N PRO A 51 18.53 -1.36 -3.85
CA PRO A 51 17.51 -2.23 -4.41
C PRO A 51 16.12 -1.61 -4.27
N THR A 52 15.29 -1.79 -5.31
CA THR A 52 13.91 -1.32 -5.26
C THR A 52 13.04 -2.28 -4.47
N CYS A 53 12.40 -1.78 -3.42
CA CYS A 53 11.42 -2.53 -2.63
C CYS A 53 10.04 -2.44 -3.29
N VAL A 54 9.41 -3.61 -3.53
CA VAL A 54 8.08 -3.74 -4.14
C VAL A 54 7.16 -4.44 -3.14
N ILE A 55 6.23 -3.70 -2.55
CA ILE A 55 5.21 -4.25 -1.66
C ILE A 55 3.99 -4.62 -2.48
N VAL A 56 3.68 -5.91 -2.56
CA VAL A 56 2.59 -6.43 -3.39
C VAL A 56 1.30 -6.50 -2.58
N LEU A 57 0.33 -5.69 -2.96
CA LEU A 57 -0.98 -5.58 -2.33
C LEU A 57 -2.08 -6.07 -3.27
N GLY A 58 -3.24 -6.40 -2.75
CA GLY A 58 -4.42 -6.73 -3.57
C GLY A 58 -5.40 -7.64 -2.84
N MET A 59 -6.62 -7.70 -3.34
CA MET A 59 -7.69 -8.52 -2.77
C MET A 59 -7.37 -10.02 -2.80
N ALA A 60 -8.03 -10.80 -1.96
CA ALA A 60 -7.94 -12.26 -2.00
C ALA A 60 -8.35 -12.80 -3.39
N GLY A 61 -7.55 -13.71 -3.93
CA GLY A 61 -7.78 -14.30 -5.25
C GLY A 61 -7.35 -13.43 -6.45
N SER A 62 -6.78 -12.24 -6.26
CA SER A 62 -6.25 -11.41 -7.34
C SER A 62 -4.99 -11.99 -8.02
N GLY A 63 -4.37 -12.99 -7.38
CA GLY A 63 -3.20 -13.70 -7.90
C GLY A 63 -1.86 -13.12 -7.47
N LYS A 64 -1.79 -12.44 -6.30
CA LYS A 64 -0.55 -11.89 -5.72
C LYS A 64 0.58 -12.91 -5.68
N THR A 65 0.37 -14.02 -4.99
CA THR A 65 1.39 -15.06 -4.79
C THR A 65 1.87 -15.68 -6.12
N THR A 66 0.96 -15.84 -7.09
CA THR A 66 1.33 -16.31 -8.45
C THR A 66 2.17 -15.25 -9.17
N LEU A 67 1.81 -13.98 -9.02
CA LEU A 67 2.57 -12.87 -9.59
C LEU A 67 3.95 -12.76 -8.93
N MET A 68 4.04 -12.92 -7.62
CA MET A 68 5.31 -12.97 -6.87
C MET A 68 6.24 -14.05 -7.40
N LYS A 69 5.73 -15.28 -7.55
CA LYS A 69 6.48 -16.38 -8.18
C LYS A 69 7.03 -15.97 -9.54
N ARG A 70 6.18 -15.33 -10.34
CA ARG A 70 6.54 -14.93 -11.70
C ARG A 70 7.56 -13.79 -11.74
N LEU A 71 7.43 -12.79 -10.87
CA LEU A 71 8.38 -11.69 -10.74
C LEU A 71 9.75 -12.21 -10.28
N ASN A 72 9.78 -13.09 -9.28
CA ASN A 72 11.00 -13.71 -8.79
C ASN A 72 11.70 -14.52 -9.90
N ALA A 73 10.98 -15.41 -10.58
CA ALA A 73 11.53 -16.20 -11.69
C ALA A 73 12.04 -15.30 -12.82
N HIS A 74 11.31 -14.21 -13.12
CA HIS A 74 11.69 -13.28 -14.16
C HIS A 74 12.97 -12.50 -13.81
N ALA A 75 13.08 -11.98 -12.59
CA ALA A 75 14.26 -11.30 -12.13
C ALA A 75 15.50 -12.22 -12.28
N ARG A 76 15.40 -13.46 -11.81
CA ARG A 76 16.48 -14.45 -11.93
C ARG A 76 16.86 -14.75 -13.38
N GLN A 77 15.88 -14.88 -14.29
CA GLN A 77 16.11 -15.11 -15.71
C GLN A 77 16.88 -13.97 -16.40
N HIS A 78 16.83 -12.76 -15.84
CA HIS A 78 17.51 -11.58 -16.35
C HIS A 78 18.78 -11.23 -15.56
N ASN A 79 19.31 -12.18 -14.79
CA ASN A 79 20.48 -12.01 -13.94
C ASN A 79 20.34 -10.87 -12.92
N MET A 80 19.10 -10.54 -12.55
CA MET A 80 18.81 -9.65 -11.43
C MET A 80 18.70 -10.48 -10.15
N GLN A 81 19.11 -9.92 -9.02
CA GLN A 81 19.11 -10.59 -7.73
C GLN A 81 17.88 -10.15 -6.91
N PRO A 82 16.79 -10.94 -6.92
CA PRO A 82 15.63 -10.68 -6.09
C PRO A 82 15.82 -11.22 -4.68
N TYR A 83 15.31 -10.49 -3.70
CA TYR A 83 15.15 -10.92 -2.33
C TYR A 83 13.66 -10.94 -1.98
N VAL A 84 13.15 -12.06 -1.51
CA VAL A 84 11.72 -12.25 -1.32
C VAL A 84 11.40 -12.37 0.17
N VAL A 85 10.49 -11.53 0.64
CA VAL A 85 9.99 -11.49 2.01
C VAL A 85 8.51 -11.90 2.01
N ASN A 86 8.17 -13.00 2.66
CA ASN A 86 6.79 -13.40 2.89
C ASN A 86 6.29 -12.83 4.21
N MET A 87 5.20 -12.05 4.15
CA MET A 87 4.53 -11.50 5.31
C MET A 87 3.12 -12.08 5.53
N ASP A 88 2.73 -13.14 4.78
CA ASP A 88 1.46 -13.83 5.00
C ASP A 88 1.65 -15.02 5.94
N PRO A 89 1.23 -14.93 7.22
CA PRO A 89 1.38 -16.02 8.17
C PRO A 89 0.37 -17.16 7.95
N ALA A 90 -0.71 -16.89 7.23
CA ALA A 90 -1.81 -17.84 7.05
C ALA A 90 -1.67 -18.73 5.80
N VAL A 91 -0.71 -18.43 4.93
CA VAL A 91 -0.50 -19.21 3.71
C VAL A 91 0.05 -20.59 4.05
N LYS A 92 -0.55 -21.63 3.48
CA LYS A 92 -0.12 -23.03 3.71
C LYS A 92 1.12 -23.37 2.89
N GLU A 93 1.06 -23.12 1.59
CA GLU A 93 2.12 -23.41 0.64
C GLU A 93 2.44 -22.17 -0.19
N ILE A 94 3.72 -21.88 -0.31
CA ILE A 94 4.23 -20.78 -1.12
C ILE A 94 4.88 -21.39 -2.37
N PRO A 95 4.51 -20.95 -3.58
CA PRO A 95 5.06 -21.50 -4.82
C PRO A 95 6.43 -20.93 -5.20
N TYR A 96 7.11 -20.27 -4.25
CA TYR A 96 8.47 -19.71 -4.37
C TYR A 96 9.20 -19.90 -3.03
N GLU A 97 10.51 -19.82 -3.06
CA GLU A 97 11.34 -19.85 -1.83
C GLU A 97 11.53 -18.42 -1.33
N PRO A 98 10.95 -18.04 -0.17
CA PRO A 98 11.22 -16.77 0.45
C PRO A 98 12.61 -16.78 1.11
N ASN A 99 13.24 -15.61 1.15
CA ASN A 99 14.50 -15.43 1.89
C ASN A 99 14.23 -15.11 3.37
N ILE A 100 13.11 -14.42 3.63
CA ILE A 100 12.58 -14.20 4.98
C ILE A 100 11.12 -14.61 4.96
N ASP A 101 10.71 -15.40 5.94
CA ASP A 101 9.34 -15.87 6.10
C ASP A 101 8.81 -15.54 7.49
N ILE A 102 7.68 -14.85 7.56
CA ILE A 102 7.03 -14.55 8.85
C ILE A 102 6.72 -15.83 9.65
N ARG A 103 6.46 -16.95 8.97
CA ARG A 103 6.13 -18.24 9.59
C ARG A 103 7.30 -18.86 10.37
N ASP A 104 8.54 -18.47 10.05
CA ASP A 104 9.72 -18.89 10.80
C ASP A 104 9.84 -18.16 12.15
N THR A 105 9.17 -17.02 12.26
CA THR A 105 9.20 -16.16 13.45
C THR A 105 7.96 -16.32 14.31
N VAL A 106 6.79 -16.54 13.70
CA VAL A 106 5.49 -16.55 14.37
C VAL A 106 4.67 -17.75 13.92
N ASP A 107 4.32 -18.63 14.85
CA ASP A 107 3.35 -19.70 14.58
C ASP A 107 1.92 -19.16 14.63
N TYR A 108 1.32 -18.98 13.44
CA TYR A 108 -0.04 -18.49 13.27
C TYR A 108 -1.10 -19.32 14.00
N LYS A 109 -0.94 -20.66 14.04
CA LYS A 109 -1.90 -21.55 14.68
C LYS A 109 -1.81 -21.47 16.20
N GLU A 110 -0.62 -21.28 16.72
CA GLU A 110 -0.40 -21.09 18.15
C GLU A 110 -0.97 -19.74 18.60
N VAL A 111 -0.77 -18.67 17.82
CA VAL A 111 -1.38 -17.35 18.06
C VAL A 111 -2.90 -17.45 18.11
N MET A 112 -3.54 -18.18 17.18
CA MET A 112 -4.99 -18.40 17.23
C MET A 112 -5.46 -19.05 18.54
N LYS A 113 -4.74 -20.09 18.99
CA LYS A 113 -5.08 -20.83 20.20
C LYS A 113 -4.85 -20.02 21.46
N GLN A 114 -3.66 -19.42 21.58
CA GLN A 114 -3.23 -18.69 22.77
C GLN A 114 -4.10 -17.48 23.07
N TYR A 115 -4.49 -16.75 22.03
CA TYR A 115 -5.29 -15.51 22.18
C TYR A 115 -6.79 -15.72 21.89
N GLY A 116 -7.23 -16.94 21.58
CA GLY A 116 -8.64 -17.21 21.22
C GLY A 116 -9.15 -16.41 20.01
N LEU A 117 -8.29 -16.15 19.05
CA LEU A 117 -8.57 -15.26 17.91
C LEU A 117 -9.11 -16.03 16.71
N GLY A 118 -10.01 -15.37 15.96
CA GLY A 118 -10.35 -15.80 14.61
C GLY A 118 -9.21 -15.55 13.59
N PRO A 119 -9.35 -16.07 12.36
CA PRO A 119 -8.29 -16.00 11.34
C PRO A 119 -7.70 -14.60 11.12
N ASN A 120 -8.53 -13.58 10.97
CA ASN A 120 -8.09 -12.23 10.69
C ASN A 120 -7.37 -11.58 11.88
N GLY A 121 -7.89 -11.82 13.09
CA GLY A 121 -7.25 -11.36 14.32
C GLY A 121 -5.88 -12.00 14.52
N ALA A 122 -5.76 -13.28 14.20
CA ALA A 122 -4.48 -13.98 14.30
C ALA A 122 -3.46 -13.49 13.27
N ILE A 123 -3.88 -13.20 12.01
CA ILE A 123 -2.99 -12.59 11.01
C ILE A 123 -2.51 -11.21 11.49
N MET A 124 -3.42 -10.38 12.00
CA MET A 124 -3.07 -9.05 12.51
C MET A 124 -2.10 -9.14 13.70
N THR A 125 -2.35 -10.05 14.65
CA THR A 125 -1.46 -10.27 15.79
C THR A 125 -0.11 -10.80 15.36
N SER A 126 -0.07 -11.72 14.40
CA SER A 126 1.19 -12.22 13.82
C SER A 126 2.00 -11.11 13.16
N LEU A 127 1.34 -10.21 12.40
CA LEU A 127 1.99 -9.02 11.83
C LEU A 127 2.50 -8.07 12.92
N ASN A 128 1.75 -7.86 13.99
CA ASN A 128 2.20 -7.04 15.12
C ASN A 128 3.47 -7.61 15.76
N LEU A 129 3.51 -8.92 15.97
CA LEU A 129 4.70 -9.60 16.49
C LEU A 129 5.89 -9.51 15.52
N PHE A 130 5.66 -9.70 14.23
CA PHE A 130 6.69 -9.54 13.22
C PHE A 130 7.24 -8.12 13.15
N THR A 131 6.36 -7.11 13.31
CA THR A 131 6.75 -5.69 13.28
C THR A 131 7.75 -5.35 14.40
N THR A 132 7.71 -6.04 15.53
CA THR A 132 8.72 -5.82 16.59
C THR A 132 10.15 -6.19 16.18
N LYS A 133 10.29 -6.95 15.10
CA LYS A 133 11.57 -7.39 14.53
C LYS A 133 11.89 -6.75 13.17
N ILE A 134 11.11 -5.76 12.76
CA ILE A 134 11.27 -5.16 11.42
C ILE A 134 12.65 -4.52 11.24
N ASP A 135 13.21 -3.94 12.27
CA ASP A 135 14.54 -3.34 12.22
C ASP A 135 15.64 -4.37 11.96
N GLU A 136 15.50 -5.59 12.52
CA GLU A 136 16.41 -6.71 12.24
C GLU A 136 16.32 -7.13 10.76
N VAL A 137 15.08 -7.19 10.23
CA VAL A 137 14.81 -7.51 8.82
C VAL A 137 15.46 -6.46 7.91
N VAL A 138 15.24 -5.18 8.19
CA VAL A 138 15.84 -4.09 7.41
C VAL A 138 17.36 -4.15 7.47
N HIS A 139 17.94 -4.37 8.63
CA HIS A 139 19.39 -4.51 8.76
C HIS A 139 19.98 -5.68 7.94
N LEU A 140 19.25 -6.80 7.86
CA LEU A 140 19.63 -7.93 6.99
C LEU A 140 19.58 -7.56 5.51
N LEU A 141 18.57 -6.78 5.09
CA LEU A 141 18.42 -6.28 3.72
C LEU A 141 19.53 -5.27 3.37
N GLU A 142 19.84 -4.35 4.28
CA GLU A 142 20.90 -3.35 4.12
C GLU A 142 22.29 -3.99 3.94
N LYS A 143 22.58 -5.02 4.71
CA LYS A 143 23.85 -5.77 4.58
C LYS A 143 24.05 -6.40 3.19
N ARG A 144 22.95 -6.68 2.49
CA ARG A 144 22.98 -7.29 1.15
C ARG A 144 22.62 -6.34 0.05
N SER A 145 22.39 -5.07 0.36
CA SER A 145 21.89 -4.08 -0.60
C SER A 145 22.73 -3.97 -1.87
N ASP A 146 24.05 -4.10 -1.75
CA ASP A 146 24.98 -4.04 -2.89
C ASP A 146 24.84 -5.21 -3.87
N GLU A 147 24.33 -6.36 -3.38
CA GLU A 147 24.13 -7.56 -4.19
C GLU A 147 22.74 -7.58 -4.84
N LEU A 148 21.76 -6.93 -4.22
CA LEU A 148 20.34 -7.01 -4.58
C LEU A 148 19.96 -5.97 -5.65
N ASP A 149 18.98 -6.33 -6.48
CA ASP A 149 18.33 -5.40 -7.42
C ASP A 149 16.88 -5.12 -7.00
N PHE A 150 16.21 -6.11 -6.42
CA PHE A 150 14.82 -6.01 -5.98
C PHE A 150 14.59 -6.68 -4.62
N ILE A 151 13.72 -6.07 -3.83
CA ILE A 151 13.12 -6.66 -2.63
C ILE A 151 11.64 -6.81 -2.90
N PHE A 152 11.14 -8.04 -2.95
CA PHE A 152 9.71 -8.32 -3.16
C PHE A 152 9.08 -8.72 -1.84
N CYS A 153 8.06 -7.98 -1.41
CA CYS A 153 7.32 -8.22 -0.19
C CYS A 153 5.90 -8.73 -0.52
N ASP A 154 5.61 -9.99 -0.21
CA ASP A 154 4.27 -10.57 -0.35
C ASP A 154 3.47 -10.31 0.93
N THR A 155 2.28 -9.73 0.78
CA THR A 155 1.40 -9.36 1.89
C THR A 155 0.29 -10.38 2.08
N PRO A 156 -0.36 -10.40 3.27
CA PRO A 156 -1.49 -11.28 3.54
C PRO A 156 -2.58 -11.24 2.45
N GLY A 157 -3.25 -12.36 2.30
CA GLY A 157 -4.33 -12.52 1.32
C GLY A 157 -5.45 -11.51 1.48
N GLN A 158 -5.74 -11.12 2.72
CA GLN A 158 -6.70 -10.07 3.05
C GLN A 158 -5.99 -8.73 3.13
N ILE A 159 -6.27 -7.88 2.15
CA ILE A 159 -5.61 -6.58 2.01
C ILE A 159 -5.86 -5.68 3.23
N GLU A 160 -7.04 -5.74 3.82
CA GLU A 160 -7.47 -4.92 4.95
C GLU A 160 -6.57 -5.12 6.16
N VAL A 161 -6.16 -6.36 6.42
CA VAL A 161 -5.33 -6.70 7.58
C VAL A 161 -3.96 -6.04 7.52
N PHE A 162 -3.44 -5.85 6.32
CA PHE A 162 -2.17 -5.15 6.13
C PHE A 162 -2.36 -3.64 6.01
N THR A 163 -3.22 -3.18 5.11
CA THR A 163 -3.34 -1.75 4.77
C THR A 163 -3.93 -0.90 5.89
N TRP A 164 -4.85 -1.45 6.69
CA TRP A 164 -5.52 -0.71 7.77
C TRP A 164 -4.92 -0.94 9.15
N SER A 165 -3.95 -1.85 9.29
CA SER A 165 -3.25 -2.08 10.55
C SER A 165 -2.14 -1.06 10.81
N ALA A 166 -1.80 -0.87 12.07
CA ALA A 166 -0.63 -0.08 12.48
C ALA A 166 0.66 -0.75 12.02
N SER A 167 0.74 -2.09 12.16
CA SER A 167 1.90 -2.88 11.74
C SER A 167 2.20 -2.75 10.25
N GLY A 168 1.21 -2.85 9.38
CA GLY A 168 1.41 -2.65 7.95
C GLY A 168 1.91 -1.25 7.61
N SER A 169 1.42 -0.23 8.30
CA SER A 169 1.92 1.15 8.13
C SER A 169 3.37 1.29 8.61
N ILE A 170 3.73 0.73 9.77
CA ILE A 170 5.09 0.76 10.30
C ILE A 170 6.05 0.02 9.35
N ILE A 171 5.72 -1.22 8.97
CA ILE A 171 6.52 -2.01 8.03
C ILE A 171 6.79 -1.24 6.74
N SER A 172 5.72 -0.69 6.12
CA SER A 172 5.86 0.03 4.86
C SER A 172 6.70 1.29 4.98
N GLN A 173 6.55 2.05 6.08
CA GLN A 173 7.33 3.26 6.32
C GLN A 173 8.80 2.96 6.62
N THR A 174 9.08 1.93 7.43
CA THR A 174 10.45 1.51 7.74
C THR A 174 11.19 1.07 6.47
N LEU A 175 10.54 0.24 5.63
CA LEU A 175 11.10 -0.15 4.34
C LEU A 175 11.32 1.05 3.41
N ALA A 176 10.38 2.00 3.37
CA ALA A 176 10.48 3.18 2.53
C ALA A 176 11.54 4.19 3.00
N THR A 177 11.94 4.14 4.27
CA THR A 177 13.03 4.96 4.81
C THR A 177 14.40 4.45 4.35
N SER A 178 14.57 3.12 4.29
CA SER A 178 15.85 2.49 3.91
C SER A 178 15.98 2.24 2.40
N PHE A 179 14.87 1.99 1.69
CA PHE A 179 14.88 1.60 0.29
C PHE A 179 13.89 2.38 -0.56
N PRO A 180 14.20 2.66 -1.85
CA PRO A 180 13.22 3.11 -2.82
C PRO A 180 12.05 2.13 -2.88
N THR A 181 10.86 2.53 -2.39
CA THR A 181 9.72 1.63 -2.20
C THR A 181 8.56 2.00 -3.10
N VAL A 182 7.94 0.99 -3.73
CA VAL A 182 6.75 1.12 -4.58
C VAL A 182 5.68 0.12 -4.13
N LEU A 183 4.43 0.56 -4.12
CA LEU A 183 3.28 -0.29 -3.90
C LEU A 183 2.78 -0.84 -5.24
N LEU A 184 2.66 -2.15 -5.35
CA LEU A 184 2.10 -2.85 -6.51
C LEU A 184 0.72 -3.40 -6.13
N TYR A 185 -0.34 -2.71 -6.56
CA TYR A 185 -1.71 -3.12 -6.28
C TYR A 185 -2.25 -4.04 -7.38
N VAL A 186 -2.47 -5.30 -7.03
CA VAL A 186 -2.87 -6.37 -7.97
C VAL A 186 -4.38 -6.50 -8.01
N ILE A 187 -4.96 -6.28 -9.18
CA ILE A 187 -6.40 -6.38 -9.45
C ILE A 187 -6.70 -7.62 -10.29
N ASP A 188 -7.82 -8.27 -10.01
CA ASP A 188 -8.37 -9.37 -10.80
C ASP A 188 -9.15 -8.80 -11.99
N THR A 189 -8.55 -8.76 -13.18
CA THR A 189 -9.15 -8.14 -14.37
C THR A 189 -10.49 -8.75 -14.76
N PRO A 190 -10.66 -10.09 -14.85
CA PRO A 190 -11.96 -10.69 -15.15
C PRO A 190 -13.10 -10.26 -14.23
N ARG A 191 -12.82 -10.09 -12.93
CA ARG A 191 -13.84 -9.63 -11.97
C ARG A 191 -14.13 -8.14 -12.09
N THR A 192 -13.20 -7.38 -12.63
CA THR A 192 -13.27 -5.93 -12.74
C THR A 192 -14.05 -5.45 -13.97
N THR A 193 -14.49 -6.36 -14.84
CA THR A 193 -15.35 -6.03 -16.00
C THR A 193 -16.72 -5.46 -15.60
N ASN A 194 -17.16 -5.70 -14.37
CA ASN A 194 -18.34 -5.06 -13.79
C ASN A 194 -17.98 -3.66 -13.28
N CYS A 195 -18.73 -2.62 -13.69
CA CYS A 195 -18.48 -1.22 -13.34
C CYS A 195 -18.47 -0.97 -11.82
N THR A 196 -19.36 -1.62 -11.06
CA THR A 196 -19.40 -1.52 -9.60
C THR A 196 -18.14 -2.09 -8.95
N THR A 197 -17.68 -3.25 -9.44
CA THR A 197 -16.44 -3.88 -8.96
C THR A 197 -15.22 -3.06 -9.35
N PHE A 198 -15.19 -2.50 -10.56
CA PHE A 198 -14.15 -1.57 -10.99
C PHE A 198 -14.06 -0.37 -10.06
N MET A 199 -15.19 0.29 -9.83
CA MET A 199 -15.25 1.47 -8.94
C MET A 199 -14.79 1.12 -7.52
N SER A 200 -15.24 -0.01 -6.96
CA SER A 200 -14.82 -0.47 -5.64
C SER A 200 -13.30 -0.68 -5.57
N ASN A 201 -12.70 -1.30 -6.58
CA ASN A 201 -11.25 -1.50 -6.64
C ASN A 201 -10.50 -0.17 -6.75
N MET A 202 -11.03 0.80 -7.51
CA MET A 202 -10.42 2.12 -7.65
C MET A 202 -10.51 2.95 -6.37
N LEU A 203 -11.63 2.89 -5.66
CA LEU A 203 -11.78 3.53 -4.35
C LEU A 203 -10.79 2.94 -3.32
N TYR A 204 -10.60 1.62 -3.34
CA TYR A 204 -9.55 0.97 -2.54
C TYR A 204 -8.16 1.46 -2.92
N ALA A 205 -7.84 1.50 -4.21
CA ALA A 205 -6.55 1.99 -4.70
C ALA A 205 -6.28 3.43 -4.23
N CYS A 206 -7.27 4.32 -4.38
CA CYS A 206 -7.17 5.71 -3.92
C CYS A 206 -6.97 5.80 -2.40
N SER A 207 -7.73 5.03 -1.62
CA SER A 207 -7.61 5.05 -0.15
C SER A 207 -6.24 4.54 0.33
N ILE A 208 -5.68 3.53 -0.32
CA ILE A 208 -4.33 3.02 -0.04
C ILE A 208 -3.27 4.07 -0.41
N LEU A 209 -3.37 4.65 -1.60
CA LEU A 209 -2.47 5.71 -2.07
C LEU A 209 -2.45 6.89 -1.10
N TYR A 210 -3.62 7.36 -0.69
CA TYR A 210 -3.76 8.47 0.27
C TYR A 210 -3.17 8.14 1.63
N LYS A 211 -3.41 6.91 2.12
CA LYS A 211 -2.93 6.46 3.44
C LYS A 211 -1.43 6.22 3.46
N MET A 212 -0.90 5.50 2.49
CA MET A 212 0.50 5.07 2.47
C MET A 212 1.46 6.15 1.96
N LYS A 213 0.98 7.04 1.08
CA LYS A 213 1.76 8.14 0.45
C LYS A 213 3.05 7.66 -0.22
N LEU A 214 3.03 6.45 -0.78
CA LEU A 214 4.15 5.85 -1.51
C LEU A 214 3.84 5.80 -3.01
N PRO A 215 4.84 5.76 -3.87
CA PRO A 215 4.67 5.49 -5.28
C PRO A 215 3.81 4.24 -5.51
N PHE A 216 2.84 4.34 -6.43
CA PHE A 216 1.78 3.36 -6.58
C PHE A 216 1.62 2.95 -8.04
N VAL A 217 1.50 1.64 -8.27
CA VAL A 217 1.27 1.06 -9.60
C VAL A 217 0.12 0.05 -9.50
N ILE A 218 -0.85 0.17 -10.39
CA ILE A 218 -1.93 -0.79 -10.54
C ILE A 218 -1.50 -1.88 -11.52
N ALA A 219 -1.60 -3.14 -11.10
CA ALA A 219 -1.37 -4.29 -11.96
C ALA A 219 -2.71 -5.02 -12.22
N PHE A 220 -3.25 -4.83 -13.40
CA PHE A 220 -4.39 -5.62 -13.88
C PHE A 220 -3.91 -7.02 -14.23
N ASN A 221 -4.11 -7.96 -13.32
CA ASN A 221 -3.66 -9.34 -13.49
C ASN A 221 -4.70 -10.20 -14.20
N LYS A 222 -4.25 -11.34 -14.74
CA LYS A 222 -5.08 -12.31 -15.49
C LYS A 222 -5.55 -11.78 -16.85
N ILE A 223 -4.72 -10.97 -17.52
CA ILE A 223 -5.02 -10.48 -18.87
C ILE A 223 -5.03 -11.60 -19.95
N ASP A 224 -4.66 -12.78 -19.56
CA ASP A 224 -4.84 -14.02 -20.37
C ASP A 224 -6.31 -14.45 -20.46
N VAL A 225 -7.13 -14.07 -19.48
CA VAL A 225 -8.56 -14.39 -19.40
C VAL A 225 -9.42 -13.24 -19.93
N SER A 226 -9.11 -12.00 -19.56
CA SER A 226 -9.82 -10.80 -19.98
C SER A 226 -8.84 -9.67 -20.22
N ASP A 227 -8.93 -9.01 -21.36
CA ASP A 227 -8.10 -7.85 -21.66
C ASP A 227 -8.39 -6.71 -20.68
N HIS A 228 -7.39 -5.91 -20.38
CA HIS A 228 -7.46 -4.79 -19.43
C HIS A 228 -7.69 -3.44 -20.09
N THR A 229 -7.79 -3.40 -21.43
CA THR A 229 -7.92 -2.17 -22.20
C THR A 229 -9.13 -1.34 -21.76
N PHE A 230 -10.27 -2.03 -21.51
CA PHE A 230 -11.47 -1.37 -20.97
C PHE A 230 -11.21 -0.60 -19.68
N ALA A 231 -10.39 -1.17 -18.78
CA ALA A 231 -10.10 -0.54 -17.51
C ALA A 231 -9.22 0.70 -17.66
N GLN A 232 -8.31 0.71 -18.65
CA GLN A 232 -7.51 1.88 -19.00
C GLN A 232 -8.39 2.97 -19.61
N GLU A 233 -9.28 2.61 -20.54
CA GLU A 233 -10.24 3.52 -21.14
C GLU A 233 -11.15 4.16 -20.08
N TRP A 234 -11.64 3.38 -19.12
CA TRP A 234 -12.46 3.88 -18.01
C TRP A 234 -11.70 4.78 -17.01
N MET A 235 -10.38 4.65 -16.96
CA MET A 235 -9.54 5.55 -16.15
C MET A 235 -9.19 6.84 -16.87
N GLU A 236 -9.14 6.82 -18.20
CA GLU A 236 -8.77 7.96 -19.05
C GLU A 236 -9.98 8.80 -19.46
N ASP A 237 -11.14 8.16 -19.64
CA ASP A 237 -12.36 8.79 -20.13
C ASP A 237 -13.58 8.40 -19.28
N PHE A 238 -14.08 9.38 -18.55
CA PHE A 238 -15.26 9.23 -17.72
C PHE A 238 -16.54 8.94 -18.53
N GLU A 239 -16.69 9.51 -19.72
CA GLU A 239 -17.87 9.30 -20.56
C GLU A 239 -17.97 7.85 -21.01
N THR A 240 -16.84 7.24 -21.38
CA THR A 240 -16.75 5.82 -21.73
C THR A 240 -17.14 4.91 -20.56
N PHE A 241 -16.74 5.26 -19.34
CA PHE A 241 -17.14 4.53 -18.13
C PHE A 241 -18.66 4.66 -17.89
N GLN A 242 -19.20 5.85 -18.05
CA GLN A 242 -20.61 6.13 -17.86
C GLN A 242 -21.49 5.36 -18.88
N ASP A 243 -21.09 5.36 -20.15
CA ASP A 243 -21.74 4.59 -21.20
C ASP A 243 -21.75 3.08 -20.91
N ALA A 244 -20.63 2.56 -20.38
CA ALA A 244 -20.53 1.16 -19.97
C ALA A 244 -21.47 0.85 -18.81
N MET A 245 -21.62 1.75 -17.86
CA MET A 245 -22.53 1.61 -16.72
C MET A 245 -24.00 1.62 -17.15
N ASP A 246 -24.38 2.50 -18.08
CA ASP A 246 -25.76 2.60 -18.58
C ASP A 246 -26.19 1.36 -19.40
N LYS A 247 -25.23 0.65 -19.98
CA LYS A 247 -25.46 -0.60 -20.73
C LYS A 247 -25.60 -1.84 -19.84
N GLN A 248 -25.23 -1.77 -18.56
CA GLN A 248 -25.34 -2.91 -17.65
C GLN A 248 -26.78 -3.07 -17.15
N PRO A 249 -27.42 -4.25 -17.35
CA PRO A 249 -28.77 -4.51 -16.87
C PRO A 249 -28.76 -4.74 -15.36
N SER A 250 -29.07 -3.73 -14.57
CA SER A 250 -29.26 -3.89 -13.14
C SER A 250 -30.56 -3.24 -12.68
N HIS A 251 -31.40 -4.02 -12.00
CA HIS A 251 -32.65 -3.57 -11.38
C HIS A 251 -32.45 -2.59 -10.22
N GLU A 252 -31.21 -2.31 -9.78
CA GLU A 252 -30.84 -1.41 -8.70
C GLU A 252 -30.32 -0.06 -9.18
N GLN A 253 -30.67 0.32 -10.40
CA GLN A 253 -29.98 1.37 -11.19
C GLN A 253 -30.05 2.80 -10.65
N THR A 254 -30.98 3.16 -9.75
CA THR A 254 -31.19 4.60 -9.47
C THR A 254 -30.26 5.19 -8.42
N PHE A 255 -30.04 4.53 -7.31
CA PHE A 255 -29.21 5.08 -6.23
C PHE A 255 -27.71 4.79 -6.42
N TYR A 256 -27.37 3.53 -6.69
CA TYR A 256 -25.96 3.13 -6.89
C TYR A 256 -25.31 3.78 -8.09
N SER A 257 -26.03 3.93 -9.21
CA SER A 257 -25.51 4.60 -10.41
C SER A 257 -25.23 6.09 -10.16
N SER A 258 -26.12 6.77 -9.44
CA SER A 258 -25.91 8.19 -9.08
C SER A 258 -24.69 8.35 -8.13
N LEU A 259 -24.54 7.44 -7.16
CA LEU A 259 -23.38 7.44 -6.26
C LEU A 259 -22.07 7.17 -7.01
N ILE A 260 -22.05 6.17 -7.89
CA ILE A 260 -20.88 5.83 -8.71
C ILE A 260 -20.49 6.98 -9.62
N ARG A 261 -21.47 7.67 -10.25
CA ARG A 261 -21.22 8.87 -11.05
C ARG A 261 -20.56 9.99 -10.25
N SER A 262 -21.07 10.26 -9.06
CA SER A 262 -20.49 11.29 -8.19
C SER A 262 -19.06 10.93 -7.75
N MET A 263 -18.81 9.66 -7.47
CA MET A 263 -17.49 9.17 -7.08
C MET A 263 -16.49 9.18 -8.24
N SER A 264 -16.90 8.82 -9.45
CA SER A 264 -16.01 8.76 -10.60
C SER A 264 -15.49 10.14 -11.01
N LEU A 265 -16.30 11.20 -10.89
CA LEU A 265 -15.85 12.58 -11.09
C LEU A 265 -14.73 13.00 -10.11
N VAL A 266 -14.84 12.55 -8.86
CA VAL A 266 -13.79 12.82 -7.85
C VAL A 266 -12.51 12.04 -8.13
N LEU A 267 -12.64 10.85 -8.71
CA LEU A 267 -11.49 9.97 -8.98
C LEU A 267 -10.71 10.34 -10.24
N GLU A 268 -11.26 11.15 -11.13
CA GLU A 268 -10.60 11.56 -12.39
C GLU A 268 -9.24 12.21 -12.12
N GLU A 269 -9.15 13.10 -11.15
CA GLU A 269 -7.88 13.72 -10.74
C GLU A 269 -6.86 12.69 -10.21
N PHE A 270 -7.33 11.65 -9.51
CA PHE A 270 -6.47 10.58 -9.02
C PHE A 270 -5.96 9.69 -10.14
N TYR A 271 -6.80 9.39 -11.15
CA TYR A 271 -6.41 8.54 -12.27
C TYR A 271 -5.28 9.15 -13.11
N ALA A 272 -5.26 10.46 -13.29
CA ALA A 272 -4.20 11.16 -14.02
C ALA A 272 -2.80 10.89 -13.42
N ASN A 273 -2.72 10.64 -12.13
CA ASN A 273 -1.49 10.37 -11.41
C ASN A 273 -1.21 8.87 -11.19
N MET A 274 -2.16 8.00 -11.47
CA MET A 274 -2.00 6.55 -11.31
C MET A 274 -1.39 5.91 -12.56
N ARG A 275 -0.45 5.01 -12.34
CA ARG A 275 0.12 4.18 -13.40
C ARG A 275 -0.51 2.81 -13.36
N SER A 276 -0.94 2.33 -14.52
CA SER A 276 -1.51 1.00 -14.67
C SER A 276 -0.72 0.17 -15.67
N VAL A 277 -0.75 -1.13 -15.48
CA VAL A 277 -0.11 -2.12 -16.35
C VAL A 277 -0.92 -3.40 -16.37
N GLY A 278 -1.13 -3.97 -17.55
CA GLY A 278 -1.73 -5.29 -17.70
C GLY A 278 -0.68 -6.38 -17.57
N VAL A 279 -0.92 -7.38 -16.74
CA VAL A 279 -0.01 -8.51 -16.52
C VAL A 279 -0.76 -9.84 -16.51
N SER A 280 -0.09 -10.90 -16.95
CA SER A 280 -0.53 -12.27 -16.70
C SER A 280 0.55 -13.01 -15.93
N ALA A 281 0.25 -13.33 -14.69
CA ALA A 281 1.16 -14.12 -13.85
C ALA A 281 1.41 -15.51 -14.42
N ILE A 282 0.45 -16.09 -15.16
CA ILE A 282 0.56 -17.41 -15.76
C ILE A 282 1.39 -17.38 -17.03
N THR A 283 1.00 -16.57 -18.01
CA THR A 283 1.65 -16.54 -19.33
C THR A 283 2.92 -15.70 -19.38
N GLY A 284 3.05 -14.75 -18.46
CA GLY A 284 4.12 -13.78 -18.43
C GLY A 284 3.97 -12.63 -19.43
N LYS A 285 2.80 -12.48 -20.07
CA LYS A 285 2.50 -11.29 -20.88
C LYS A 285 2.48 -10.05 -20.01
N GLY A 286 2.79 -8.88 -20.59
CA GLY A 286 2.71 -7.59 -19.91
C GLY A 286 3.92 -7.21 -19.06
N LYS A 287 4.92 -8.07 -18.92
CA LYS A 287 6.10 -7.82 -18.09
C LYS A 287 6.93 -6.58 -18.46
N TYR A 288 6.77 -6.05 -19.66
CA TYR A 288 7.62 -4.98 -20.17
C TYR A 288 6.84 -3.89 -20.88
N SER A 289 6.60 -2.81 -20.18
CA SER A 289 6.72 -1.52 -20.84
C SER A 289 8.23 -1.20 -20.89
N LYS A 290 8.81 -1.04 -22.07
CA LYS A 290 10.22 -0.72 -22.33
C LYS A 290 10.67 0.65 -21.76
N ARG A 291 10.00 1.21 -20.80
CA ARG A 291 10.33 2.50 -20.16
C ARG A 291 11.15 2.29 -18.89
N LYS A 292 12.42 1.91 -19.04
CA LYS A 292 13.45 2.04 -17.99
C LYS A 292 13.58 3.44 -17.34
N ARG A 293 12.84 4.43 -17.84
CA ARG A 293 12.96 5.84 -17.39
C ARG A 293 11.91 6.28 -16.36
N SER A 294 11.04 5.41 -15.91
CA SER A 294 9.89 5.88 -15.13
C SER A 294 10.01 5.80 -13.61
N VAL A 295 10.86 4.92 -13.08
CA VAL A 295 11.07 4.83 -11.62
C VAL A 295 11.92 6.01 -11.13
N HIS A 296 12.94 6.42 -11.88
CA HIS A 296 13.81 7.56 -11.53
C HIS A 296 13.11 8.92 -11.57
N ARG A 297 12.04 9.08 -12.36
CA ARG A 297 11.34 10.36 -12.48
C ARG A 297 10.34 10.64 -11.35
N VAL A 298 9.93 9.62 -10.61
CA VAL A 298 8.98 9.78 -9.48
C VAL A 298 9.70 10.29 -8.23
N TYR A 299 10.98 9.93 -8.04
CA TYR A 299 11.76 10.39 -6.87
C TYR A 299 12.33 11.80 -7.00
N GLY A 300 12.43 12.35 -8.23
CA GLY A 300 13.08 13.65 -8.48
C GLY A 300 12.19 14.89 -8.26
N LYS A 301 10.90 14.76 -7.95
CA LYS A 301 9.97 15.89 -7.87
C LYS A 301 9.34 16.16 -6.50
N HIS A 302 9.66 15.39 -5.48
CA HIS A 302 9.09 15.60 -4.14
C HIS A 302 10.11 15.90 -3.04
N CYS A 303 11.36 16.22 -3.41
CA CYS A 303 12.35 16.80 -2.50
C CYS A 303 12.75 18.21 -3.01
N SER A 304 11.86 19.17 -2.85
CA SER A 304 12.15 20.60 -2.88
C SER A 304 11.09 21.31 -2.04
#